data_76f8c3b5ed4e3e5e3812838ed98ca316
#
_entry.id   76f8c3b5ed4e3e5e3812838ed98ca316
#
_cell.length_a   1.000
_cell.length_b   1.000
_cell.length_c   1.000
_cell.angle_alpha   90.00
_cell.angle_beta   90.00
_cell.angle_gamma   90.00
#
_symmetry.space_group_name_H-M   'P 1'
#
loop_
_entity.id
_entity.type
_entity.pdbx_description
1 polymer ?
#
loop_
_entity_poly.entity_id
_entity_poly.type
_entity_poly.pdbx_seq_one_letter_code
_entity_poly.pdbx_strand_id
1 'polypeptide(L)'
;MRVPWLWRTIGTFTLVLMTGFAALQVLLPKLVEQEWNGGVGSYGLLFTLQGVGMVFGSIVLGQTSPTHRRGVLIYSLLATNNAVGILLGLSPWFWGAAAAQVVRGFCIGFAITLWDTMLMQRVPQHMLSRVISMDWFGSLGLLPAGLGLWAALSGLAAPGTLIAASMAFCACLFLLGLADPRIRDVD
;
A
#
# COMPACT_ATOMS: atom_id res chain seq x y z
N MET A 1 -3.65 26.25 -8.92
CA MET A 1 -2.79 25.37 -9.74
C MET A 1 -3.56 24.10 -10.09
N ARG A 2 -3.84 23.87 -11.37
CA ARG A 2 -4.43 22.58 -11.81
C ARG A 2 -3.26 21.64 -12.08
N VAL A 3 -2.97 20.74 -11.15
CA VAL A 3 -1.92 19.71 -11.28
C VAL A 3 -2.62 18.37 -11.52
N PRO A 4 -2.95 18.03 -12.78
CA PRO A 4 -3.82 16.87 -13.08
C PRO A 4 -3.25 15.53 -12.62
N TRP A 5 -1.91 15.41 -12.56
CA TRP A 5 -1.25 14.19 -12.07
C TRP A 5 -1.50 13.95 -10.58
N LEU A 6 -1.56 15.03 -9.77
CA LEU A 6 -1.79 14.91 -8.32
C LEU A 6 -3.17 14.31 -8.01
N TRP A 7 -4.23 14.78 -8.69
CA TRP A 7 -5.59 14.26 -8.48
C TRP A 7 -5.75 12.81 -8.93
N ARG A 8 -5.06 12.41 -10.00
CA ARG A 8 -5.04 11.01 -10.44
C ARG A 8 -4.33 10.12 -9.43
N THR A 9 -3.20 10.57 -8.91
CA THR A 9 -2.44 9.84 -7.89
C THR A 9 -3.27 9.70 -6.60
N ILE A 10 -3.85 10.79 -6.08
CA ILE A 10 -4.74 10.74 -4.91
C ILE A 10 -5.91 9.79 -5.16
N GLY A 11 -6.58 9.86 -6.31
CA GLY A 11 -7.67 8.95 -6.65
C GLY A 11 -7.26 7.48 -6.70
N THR A 12 -6.10 7.17 -7.27
CA THR A 12 -5.55 5.80 -7.28
C THR A 12 -5.25 5.33 -5.85
N PHE A 13 -4.60 6.16 -5.04
CA PHE A 13 -4.32 5.84 -3.63
C PHE A 13 -5.60 5.65 -2.82
N THR A 14 -6.61 6.49 -3.01
CA THR A 14 -7.92 6.34 -2.36
C THR A 14 -8.54 4.98 -2.65
N LEU A 15 -8.57 4.57 -3.93
CA LEU A 15 -9.09 3.27 -4.34
C LEU A 15 -8.28 2.12 -3.76
N VAL A 16 -6.96 2.23 -3.76
CA VAL A 16 -6.06 1.20 -3.22
C VAL A 16 -6.20 1.08 -1.70
N LEU A 17 -6.31 2.19 -0.97
CA LEU A 17 -6.53 2.15 0.48
C LEU A 17 -7.92 1.61 0.84
N MET A 18 -8.95 2.00 0.11
CA MET A 18 -10.30 1.48 0.29
C MET A 18 -10.40 -0.02 -0.02
N THR A 19 -9.72 -0.51 -1.06
CA THR A 19 -9.79 -1.91 -1.47
C THR A 19 -8.72 -2.78 -0.82
N GLY A 20 -7.44 -2.44 -0.96
CA GLY A 20 -6.33 -3.27 -0.52
C GLY A 20 -6.04 -3.16 0.98
N PHE A 21 -5.87 -1.93 1.49
CA PHE A 21 -5.55 -1.74 2.91
C PHE A 21 -6.73 -2.12 3.82
N ALA A 22 -7.96 -1.71 3.47
CA ALA A 22 -9.15 -2.08 4.22
C ALA A 22 -9.41 -3.59 4.21
N ALA A 23 -9.15 -4.27 3.08
CA ALA A 23 -9.24 -5.73 3.00
C ALA A 23 -8.30 -6.41 4.01
N LEU A 24 -7.05 -5.98 4.07
CA LEU A 24 -6.09 -6.53 5.03
C LEU A 24 -6.49 -6.29 6.48
N GLN A 25 -6.97 -5.09 6.81
CA GLN A 25 -7.40 -4.77 8.17
C GLN A 25 -8.54 -5.69 8.66
N VAL A 26 -9.46 -6.06 7.77
CA VAL A 26 -10.62 -6.88 8.12
C VAL A 26 -10.34 -8.38 7.98
N LEU A 27 -9.64 -8.78 6.91
CA LEU A 27 -9.52 -10.19 6.54
C LEU A 27 -8.27 -10.86 7.08
N LEU A 28 -7.18 -10.12 7.33
CA LEU A 28 -5.93 -10.72 7.82
C LEU A 28 -6.09 -11.34 9.23
N PRO A 29 -6.81 -10.73 10.19
CA PRO A 29 -7.08 -11.40 11.46
C PRO A 29 -7.84 -12.72 11.28
N LYS A 30 -8.84 -12.75 10.37
CA LYS A 30 -9.60 -13.97 10.06
C LYS A 30 -8.72 -15.03 9.39
N LEU A 31 -7.83 -14.63 8.49
CA LEU A 31 -6.87 -15.53 7.85
C LEU A 31 -5.95 -16.17 8.89
N VAL A 32 -5.41 -15.37 9.82
CA VAL A 32 -4.54 -15.85 10.92
C VAL A 32 -5.25 -16.88 11.79
N GLU A 33 -6.52 -16.62 12.14
CA GLU A 33 -7.31 -17.50 13.00
C GLU A 33 -7.74 -18.79 12.27
N GLN A 34 -8.26 -18.67 11.06
CA GLN A 34 -8.92 -19.77 10.36
C GLN A 34 -7.96 -20.69 9.62
N GLU A 35 -6.90 -20.15 9.02
CA GLU A 35 -5.99 -20.94 8.18
C GLU A 35 -4.69 -21.32 8.89
N TRP A 36 -4.21 -20.47 9.82
CA TRP A 36 -2.94 -20.72 10.51
C TRP A 36 -3.11 -21.04 12.00
N ASN A 37 -4.35 -21.15 12.50
CA ASN A 37 -4.66 -21.40 13.93
C ASN A 37 -3.89 -20.45 14.87
N GLY A 38 -3.62 -19.21 14.41
CA GLY A 38 -2.88 -18.20 15.14
C GLY A 38 -3.81 -17.31 15.96
N GLY A 39 -3.30 -16.77 17.07
CA GLY A 39 -4.02 -15.80 17.90
C GLY A 39 -3.60 -14.35 17.59
N VAL A 40 -4.03 -13.43 18.47
CA VAL A 40 -3.72 -12.00 18.41
C VAL A 40 -2.21 -11.74 18.32
N GLY A 41 -1.38 -12.55 18.98
CA GLY A 41 0.07 -12.45 18.93
C GLY A 41 0.64 -12.71 17.53
N SER A 42 0.12 -13.70 16.82
CA SER A 42 0.52 -13.98 15.43
C SER A 42 0.18 -12.84 14.48
N TYR A 43 -1.02 -12.27 14.65
CA TYR A 43 -1.42 -11.08 13.90
C TYR A 43 -0.50 -9.87 14.20
N GLY A 44 -0.23 -9.62 15.48
CA GLY A 44 0.70 -8.56 15.91
C GLY A 44 2.11 -8.76 15.35
N LEU A 45 2.60 -10.01 15.31
CA LEU A 45 3.91 -10.33 14.73
C LEU A 45 3.98 -9.98 13.23
N LEU A 46 2.94 -10.27 12.44
CA LEU A 46 2.89 -9.91 11.03
C LEU A 46 2.99 -8.39 10.82
N PHE A 47 2.30 -7.59 11.64
CA PHE A 47 2.40 -6.13 11.59
C PHE A 47 3.77 -5.61 12.05
N THR A 48 4.35 -6.23 13.07
CA THR A 48 5.72 -5.90 13.52
C THR A 48 6.73 -6.15 12.41
N LEU A 49 6.65 -7.28 11.73
CA LEU A 49 7.53 -7.61 10.61
C LEU A 49 7.34 -6.67 9.43
N GLN A 50 6.11 -6.26 9.14
CA GLN A 50 5.85 -5.22 8.16
C GLN A 50 6.51 -3.88 8.57
N GLY A 51 6.38 -3.48 9.84
CA GLY A 51 7.03 -2.28 10.37
C GLY A 51 8.55 -2.32 10.26
N VAL A 52 9.17 -3.46 10.58
CA VAL A 52 10.61 -3.68 10.37
C VAL A 52 10.99 -3.49 8.91
N GLY A 53 10.22 -4.09 7.99
CA GLY A 53 10.42 -3.87 6.55
C GLY A 53 10.32 -2.41 6.15
N MET A 54 9.34 -1.65 6.68
CA MET A 54 9.19 -0.21 6.41
C MET A 54 10.42 0.60 6.84
N VAL A 55 10.96 0.33 8.02
CA VAL A 55 12.19 1.00 8.50
C VAL A 55 13.35 0.73 7.56
N PHE A 56 13.56 -0.52 7.15
CA PHE A 56 14.60 -0.86 6.18
C PHE A 56 14.40 -0.16 4.84
N GLY A 57 13.18 -0.12 4.32
CA GLY A 57 12.86 0.58 3.08
C GLY A 57 13.19 2.07 3.13
N SER A 58 12.85 2.74 4.24
CA SER A 58 13.15 4.16 4.46
C SER A 58 14.66 4.43 4.58
N ILE A 59 15.40 3.54 5.26
CA ILE A 59 16.87 3.65 5.38
C ILE A 59 17.53 3.52 4.00
N VAL A 60 17.14 2.52 3.22
CA VAL A 60 17.69 2.30 1.87
C VAL A 60 17.40 3.48 0.96
N LEU A 61 16.19 4.07 1.05
CA LEU A 61 15.88 5.30 0.33
C LEU A 61 16.82 6.45 0.71
N GLY A 62 17.04 6.65 2.02
CA GLY A 62 17.94 7.70 2.50
C GLY A 62 19.38 7.57 1.97
N GLN A 63 19.85 6.33 1.78
CA GLN A 63 21.17 6.05 1.24
C GLN A 63 21.25 6.18 -0.28
N THR A 64 20.20 5.80 -1.01
CA THR A 64 20.19 5.77 -2.47
C THR A 64 19.77 7.08 -3.11
N SER A 65 18.88 7.84 -2.43
CA SER A 65 18.38 9.17 -2.85
C SER A 65 18.12 9.28 -4.36
N PRO A 66 17.21 8.46 -4.93
CA PRO A 66 17.00 8.42 -6.38
C PRO A 66 16.57 9.80 -6.89
N THR A 67 17.17 10.26 -8.00
CA THR A 67 16.91 11.57 -8.59
C THR A 67 16.08 11.49 -9.86
N HIS A 68 16.03 10.32 -10.52
CA HIS A 68 15.36 10.15 -11.79
C HIS A 68 14.21 9.13 -11.71
N ARG A 69 13.14 9.36 -12.48
CA ARG A 69 12.00 8.46 -12.65
C ARG A 69 11.34 8.06 -11.32
N ARG A 70 11.25 9.00 -10.40
CA ARG A 70 10.69 8.76 -9.05
C ARG A 70 9.25 8.24 -9.10
N GLY A 71 8.42 8.75 -10.01
CA GLY A 71 7.06 8.26 -10.21
C GLY A 71 7.02 6.79 -10.60
N VAL A 72 7.86 6.36 -11.54
CA VAL A 72 7.96 4.94 -11.95
C VAL A 72 8.38 4.07 -10.77
N LEU A 73 9.35 4.54 -9.97
CA LEU A 73 9.85 3.80 -8.82
C LEU A 73 8.77 3.59 -7.76
N ILE A 74 8.00 4.64 -7.42
CA ILE A 74 6.88 4.53 -6.48
C ILE A 74 5.84 3.52 -6.96
N TYR A 75 5.38 3.66 -8.21
CA TYR A 75 4.34 2.79 -8.75
C TYR A 75 4.80 1.34 -8.90
N SER A 76 6.06 1.10 -9.29
CA SER A 76 6.62 -0.26 -9.37
C SER A 76 6.75 -0.92 -8.01
N LEU A 77 7.22 -0.19 -6.99
CA LEU A 77 7.30 -0.70 -5.62
C LEU A 77 5.92 -1.02 -5.05
N LEU A 78 4.92 -0.16 -5.30
CA LEU A 78 3.56 -0.40 -4.84
C LEU A 78 2.88 -1.54 -5.61
N ALA A 79 3.16 -1.70 -6.91
CA ALA A 79 2.73 -2.88 -7.67
C ALA A 79 3.36 -4.16 -7.09
N THR A 80 4.65 -4.15 -6.78
CA THR A 80 5.36 -5.26 -6.14
C THR A 80 4.78 -5.57 -4.75
N ASN A 81 4.51 -4.53 -3.93
CA ASN A 81 3.84 -4.70 -2.63
C ASN A 81 2.52 -5.46 -2.76
N ASN A 82 1.71 -5.10 -3.75
CA ASN A 82 0.43 -5.77 -3.96
C ASN A 82 0.60 -7.17 -4.55
N ALA A 83 1.56 -7.40 -5.45
CA ALA A 83 1.87 -8.73 -5.97
C ALA A 83 2.32 -9.68 -4.85
N VAL A 84 3.18 -9.22 -3.94
CA VAL A 84 3.56 -9.97 -2.74
C VAL A 84 2.38 -10.14 -1.79
N GLY A 85 1.43 -9.18 -1.75
CA GLY A 85 0.18 -9.31 -1.02
C GLY A 85 -0.73 -10.44 -1.51
N ILE A 86 -0.70 -10.76 -2.83
CA ILE A 86 -1.38 -11.94 -3.37
C ILE A 86 -0.76 -13.22 -2.78
N LEU A 87 0.58 -13.31 -2.76
CA LEU A 87 1.28 -14.45 -2.19
C LEU A 87 0.99 -14.61 -0.69
N LEU A 88 0.85 -13.51 0.05
CA LEU A 88 0.44 -13.53 1.45
C LEU A 88 -0.94 -14.15 1.61
N GLY A 89 -1.93 -13.70 0.82
CA GLY A 89 -3.30 -14.22 0.89
C GLY A 89 -3.41 -15.69 0.51
N LEU A 90 -2.54 -16.19 -0.38
CA LEU A 90 -2.53 -17.58 -0.84
C LEU A 90 -1.52 -18.45 -0.09
N SER A 91 -0.80 -17.92 0.89
CA SER A 91 0.23 -18.67 1.62
C SER A 91 -0.39 -19.76 2.50
N PRO A 92 -0.01 -21.05 2.33
CA PRO A 92 -0.55 -22.14 3.13
C PRO A 92 0.07 -22.18 4.54
N TRP A 93 1.08 -21.38 4.84
CA TRP A 93 1.82 -21.40 6.09
C TRP A 93 2.23 -20.00 6.57
N PHE A 94 2.17 -19.83 7.87
CA PHE A 94 2.40 -18.54 8.55
C PHE A 94 3.75 -17.88 8.20
N TRP A 95 4.85 -18.65 8.16
CA TRP A 95 6.19 -18.08 7.92
C TRP A 95 6.37 -17.55 6.51
N GLY A 96 5.67 -18.13 5.52
CA GLY A 96 5.64 -17.57 4.18
C GLY A 96 4.96 -16.20 4.14
N ALA A 97 3.84 -16.06 4.85
CA ALA A 97 3.16 -14.79 5.01
C ALA A 97 3.99 -13.77 5.81
N ALA A 98 4.72 -14.23 6.83
CA ALA A 98 5.65 -13.40 7.61
C ALA A 98 6.76 -12.80 6.74
N ALA A 99 7.39 -13.63 5.90
CA ALA A 99 8.39 -13.15 4.93
C ALA A 99 7.79 -12.17 3.92
N ALA A 100 6.59 -12.45 3.41
CA ALA A 100 5.87 -11.54 2.52
C ALA A 100 5.60 -10.18 3.19
N GLN A 101 5.26 -10.15 4.48
CA GLN A 101 5.04 -8.90 5.20
C GLN A 101 6.30 -8.02 5.31
N VAL A 102 7.47 -8.62 5.50
CA VAL A 102 8.74 -7.86 5.49
C VAL A 102 8.98 -7.20 4.14
N VAL A 103 8.81 -7.95 3.05
CA VAL A 103 8.99 -7.41 1.68
C VAL A 103 7.96 -6.31 1.39
N ARG A 104 6.72 -6.53 1.78
CA ARG A 104 5.65 -5.53 1.63
C ARG A 104 5.95 -4.27 2.41
N GLY A 105 6.40 -4.42 3.66
CA GLY A 105 6.84 -3.32 4.49
C GLY A 105 7.95 -2.51 3.82
N PHE A 106 8.98 -3.17 3.31
CA PHE A 106 10.07 -2.53 2.57
C PHE A 106 9.54 -1.68 1.40
N CYS A 107 8.70 -2.26 0.55
CA CYS A 107 8.13 -1.54 -0.59
C CYS A 107 7.30 -0.32 -0.17
N ILE A 108 6.47 -0.46 0.87
CA ILE A 108 5.64 0.63 1.40
C ILE A 108 6.52 1.72 2.01
N GLY A 109 7.45 1.37 2.88
CA GLY A 109 8.33 2.33 3.57
C GLY A 109 9.15 3.15 2.59
N PHE A 110 9.74 2.50 1.59
CA PHE A 110 10.47 3.18 0.52
C PHE A 110 9.56 4.12 -0.28
N ALA A 111 8.40 3.63 -0.74
CA ALA A 111 7.49 4.38 -1.60
C ALA A 111 6.88 5.60 -0.89
N ILE A 112 6.42 5.45 0.37
CA ILE A 112 5.82 6.55 1.14
C ILE A 112 6.88 7.62 1.46
N THR A 113 8.06 7.22 1.91
CA THR A 113 9.12 8.19 2.23
C THR A 113 9.57 8.95 0.97
N LEU A 114 9.64 8.28 -0.18
CA LEU A 114 9.94 8.94 -1.45
C LEU A 114 8.83 9.92 -1.85
N TRP A 115 7.56 9.54 -1.69
CA TRP A 115 6.40 10.39 -1.95
C TRP A 115 6.43 11.66 -1.09
N ASP A 116 6.61 11.52 0.22
CA ASP A 116 6.69 12.66 1.15
C ASP A 116 7.85 13.59 0.82
N THR A 117 9.01 13.02 0.45
CA THR A 117 10.18 13.79 0.02
C THR A 117 9.87 14.59 -1.25
N MET A 118 9.19 13.99 -2.22
CA MET A 118 8.78 14.69 -3.45
C MET A 118 7.79 15.82 -3.17
N LEU A 119 6.82 15.61 -2.28
CA LEU A 119 5.88 16.65 -1.87
C LEU A 119 6.60 17.82 -1.22
N MET A 120 7.52 17.55 -0.28
CA MET A 120 8.31 18.57 0.41
C MET A 120 9.20 19.39 -0.54
N GLN A 121 9.72 18.78 -1.61
CA GLN A 121 10.57 19.44 -2.58
C GLN A 121 9.81 20.30 -3.60
N ARG A 122 8.55 19.92 -3.91
CA ARG A 122 7.76 20.55 -4.99
C ARG A 122 6.72 21.54 -4.51
N VAL A 123 6.29 21.44 -3.27
CA VAL A 123 5.26 22.30 -2.71
C VAL A 123 5.91 23.43 -1.90
N PRO A 124 5.57 24.71 -2.18
CA PRO A 124 6.03 25.83 -1.36
C PRO A 124 5.68 25.64 0.12
N GLN A 125 6.62 25.98 1.04
CA GLN A 125 6.47 25.73 2.46
C GLN A 125 5.17 26.26 3.07
N HIS A 126 4.71 27.45 2.61
CA HIS A 126 3.47 28.06 3.09
C HIS A 126 2.18 27.32 2.69
N MET A 127 2.25 26.39 1.73
CA MET A 127 1.13 25.56 1.26
C MET A 127 1.27 24.10 1.65
N LEU A 128 2.42 23.67 2.16
CA LEU A 128 2.76 22.28 2.39
C LEU A 128 1.75 21.57 3.31
N SER A 129 1.41 22.20 4.44
CA SER A 129 0.44 21.65 5.41
C SER A 129 -0.94 21.43 4.78
N ARG A 130 -1.39 22.36 3.93
CA ARG A 130 -2.69 22.24 3.24
C ARG A 130 -2.69 21.10 2.24
N VAL A 131 -1.61 20.97 1.46
CA VAL A 131 -1.48 19.90 0.46
C VAL A 131 -1.39 18.54 1.14
N ILE A 132 -0.59 18.40 2.19
CA ILE A 132 -0.50 17.16 2.97
C ILE A 132 -1.86 16.80 3.59
N SER A 133 -2.57 17.76 4.18
CA SER A 133 -3.90 17.50 4.74
C SER A 133 -4.91 17.04 3.67
N MET A 134 -4.85 17.64 2.46
CA MET A 134 -5.70 17.21 1.34
C MET A 134 -5.33 15.83 0.83
N ASP A 135 -4.04 15.50 0.78
CA ASP A 135 -3.54 14.17 0.38
C ASP A 135 -4.03 13.08 1.35
N TRP A 136 -3.83 13.29 2.65
CA TRP A 136 -4.30 12.36 3.68
C TRP A 136 -5.82 12.23 3.72
N PHE A 137 -6.55 13.36 3.66
CA PHE A 137 -8.02 13.34 3.65
C PHE A 137 -8.55 12.66 2.38
N GLY A 138 -7.98 12.97 1.22
CA GLY A 138 -8.35 12.33 -0.04
C GLY A 138 -8.05 10.83 -0.04
N SER A 139 -6.90 10.43 0.50
CA SER A 139 -6.47 9.04 0.51
C SER A 139 -7.23 8.19 1.54
N LEU A 140 -7.47 8.70 2.75
CA LEU A 140 -8.11 7.95 3.83
C LEU A 140 -9.63 8.18 3.95
N GLY A 141 -10.18 9.20 3.27
CA GLY A 141 -11.59 9.58 3.42
C GLY A 141 -12.59 8.46 3.12
N LEU A 142 -12.26 7.57 2.20
CA LEU A 142 -13.10 6.40 1.86
C LEU A 142 -12.74 5.13 2.63
N LEU A 143 -11.72 5.16 3.51
CA LEU A 143 -11.31 3.99 4.27
C LEU A 143 -12.44 3.38 5.13
N PRO A 144 -13.27 4.16 5.85
CA PRO A 144 -14.40 3.60 6.61
C PRO A 144 -15.41 2.85 5.73
N ALA A 145 -15.66 3.35 4.53
CA ALA A 145 -16.53 2.66 3.55
C ALA A 145 -15.88 1.35 3.09
N GLY A 146 -14.57 1.34 2.86
CA GLY A 146 -13.82 0.13 2.55
C GLY A 146 -13.87 -0.92 3.65
N LEU A 147 -13.70 -0.52 4.91
CA LEU A 147 -13.81 -1.42 6.07
C LEU A 147 -15.21 -2.04 6.16
N GLY A 148 -16.26 -1.23 6.01
CA GLY A 148 -17.64 -1.73 5.99
C GLY A 148 -17.92 -2.69 4.83
N LEU A 149 -17.43 -2.37 3.63
CA LEU A 149 -17.53 -3.24 2.46
C LEU A 149 -16.89 -4.60 2.70
N TRP A 150 -15.63 -4.63 3.16
CA TRP A 150 -14.90 -5.87 3.40
C TRP A 150 -15.46 -6.66 4.58
N ALA A 151 -16.02 -5.99 5.61
CA ALA A 151 -16.74 -6.65 6.68
C ALA A 151 -17.97 -7.39 6.12
N ALA A 152 -18.74 -6.77 5.24
CA ALA A 152 -19.90 -7.40 4.59
C ALA A 152 -19.50 -8.56 3.65
N LEU A 153 -18.40 -8.40 2.89
CA LEU A 153 -17.92 -9.42 1.95
C LEU A 153 -17.20 -10.59 2.64
N SER A 154 -16.78 -10.44 3.89
CA SER A 154 -15.91 -11.39 4.59
C SER A 154 -16.53 -12.78 4.83
N GLY A 155 -17.84 -12.94 4.61
CA GLY A 155 -18.55 -14.23 4.68
C GLY A 155 -18.77 -14.92 3.33
N LEU A 156 -18.40 -14.28 2.20
CA LEU A 156 -18.72 -14.80 0.87
C LEU A 156 -17.69 -15.80 0.33
N ALA A 157 -16.43 -15.72 0.80
CA ALA A 157 -15.36 -16.61 0.37
C ALA A 157 -14.27 -16.69 1.44
N ALA A 158 -13.30 -17.61 1.24
CA ALA A 158 -12.15 -17.75 2.14
C ALA A 158 -11.36 -16.43 2.26
N PRO A 159 -10.92 -16.05 3.48
CA PRO A 159 -10.22 -14.78 3.70
C PRO A 159 -9.00 -14.59 2.80
N GLY A 160 -8.23 -15.66 2.61
CA GLY A 160 -7.04 -15.64 1.75
C GLY A 160 -7.34 -15.32 0.29
N THR A 161 -8.43 -15.87 -0.27
CA THR A 161 -8.84 -15.60 -1.65
C THR A 161 -9.34 -14.17 -1.82
N LEU A 162 -10.07 -13.62 -0.84
CA LEU A 162 -10.53 -12.24 -0.85
C LEU A 162 -9.36 -11.25 -0.77
N ILE A 163 -8.36 -11.53 0.09
CA ILE A 163 -7.12 -10.76 0.15
C ILE A 163 -6.41 -10.80 -1.20
N ALA A 164 -6.20 -11.98 -1.78
CA ALA A 164 -5.53 -12.13 -3.05
C ALA A 164 -6.24 -11.38 -4.18
N ALA A 165 -7.56 -11.45 -4.26
CA ALA A 165 -8.36 -10.73 -5.25
C ALA A 165 -8.25 -9.21 -5.09
N SER A 166 -8.32 -8.69 -3.84
CA SER A 166 -8.16 -7.26 -3.57
C SER A 166 -6.76 -6.76 -3.94
N MET A 167 -5.72 -7.54 -3.62
CA MET A 167 -4.34 -7.21 -3.94
C MET A 167 -4.09 -7.27 -5.46
N ALA A 168 -4.65 -8.25 -6.16
CA ALA A 168 -4.57 -8.33 -7.63
C ALA A 168 -5.20 -7.11 -8.29
N PHE A 169 -6.38 -6.68 -7.83
CA PHE A 169 -7.02 -5.46 -8.30
C PHE A 169 -6.14 -4.22 -8.08
N CYS A 170 -5.55 -4.07 -6.89
CA CYS A 170 -4.65 -2.95 -6.58
C CYS A 170 -3.36 -3.00 -7.41
N ALA A 171 -2.78 -4.18 -7.63
CA ALA A 171 -1.62 -4.36 -8.49
C ALA A 171 -1.93 -3.92 -9.93
N CYS A 172 -3.08 -4.30 -10.47
CA CYS A 172 -3.53 -3.86 -11.80
C CYS A 172 -3.66 -2.34 -11.88
N LEU A 173 -4.22 -1.67 -10.85
CA LEU A 173 -4.32 -0.21 -10.83
C LEU A 173 -2.95 0.47 -10.90
N PHE A 174 -1.94 -0.03 -10.16
CA PHE A 174 -0.59 0.52 -10.22
C PHE A 174 0.09 0.22 -11.56
N LEU A 175 -0.08 -0.96 -12.12
CA LEU A 175 0.46 -1.31 -13.44
C LEU A 175 -0.16 -0.45 -14.55
N LEU A 176 -1.47 -0.20 -14.51
CA LEU A 176 -2.13 0.72 -15.43
C LEU A 176 -1.62 2.15 -15.26
N GLY A 177 -1.35 2.57 -14.01
CA GLY A 177 -0.71 3.86 -13.73
C GLY A 177 0.67 3.99 -14.36
N LEU A 178 1.47 2.92 -14.39
CA LEU A 178 2.78 2.91 -15.07
C LEU A 178 2.69 3.08 -16.59
N ALA A 179 1.55 2.78 -17.20
CA ALA A 179 1.31 3.00 -18.62
C ALA A 179 1.03 4.48 -18.95
N ASP A 180 0.71 5.33 -17.96
CA ASP A 180 0.47 6.77 -18.18
C ASP A 180 1.81 7.53 -18.36
N PRO A 181 2.08 8.14 -19.53
CA PRO A 181 3.32 8.89 -19.77
C PRO A 181 3.56 10.02 -18.75
N ARG A 182 2.49 10.59 -18.20
CA ARG A 182 2.56 11.69 -17.23
C ARG A 182 3.13 11.28 -15.87
N ILE A 183 3.02 10.00 -15.53
CA ILE A 183 3.61 9.44 -14.30
C ILE A 183 5.07 9.08 -14.54
N ARG A 184 5.42 8.69 -15.78
CA ARG A 184 6.80 8.38 -16.18
C ARG A 184 7.73 9.60 -16.16
N ASP A 185 7.18 10.77 -16.48
CA ASP A 185 7.94 12.03 -16.59
C ASP A 185 7.96 12.81 -15.26
N VAL A 186 7.51 12.20 -14.16
CA VAL A 186 7.61 12.80 -12.83
C VAL A 186 9.00 12.49 -12.24
N ASP A 187 9.91 13.43 -12.43
CA ASP A 187 11.24 13.49 -11.81
C ASP A 187 11.23 14.30 -10.53
#